data_ab58427cd9dc5fb1c62e025bac0a94ef
#
_entry.id   ab58427cd9dc5fb1c62e025bac0a94ef
#
_cell.length_a   1.000
_cell.length_b   1.000
_cell.length_c   1.000
_cell.angle_alpha   90.00
_cell.angle_beta   90.00
_cell.angle_gamma   90.00
#
_symmetry.space_group_name_H-M   'P 1'
#
loop_
_entity.id
_entity.type
_entity.pdbx_description
1 polymer ?
#
loop_
_entity_poly.entity_id
_entity_poly.type
_entity_poly.pdbx_seq_one_letter_code
_entity_poly.pdbx_strand_id
1 'polypeptide(L)'
;MIKSKDRSGYIVASDTKYVMSRWNTKTFRNWWMTKLGISTNDFTNKYMIAGTNWEHRILEFIQSEHTDEQVIKGRLRVNIDGRTGNKIQEVKTFNLEKGFEVSKAYYEQCQVEMYAFDTKECEIVAYGLEEKDYKNYLRDIDKDRLFFYPIPYDEKFIERYLQRLNILEQCLKVGILPEEEI
;
A
#
# COMPACT_ATOMS: atom_id res chain seq x y z
N MET A 1 -7.44 -12.52 -7.09
CA MET A 1 -6.33 -11.84 -7.83
C MET A 1 -6.91 -10.72 -8.68
N ILE A 2 -6.70 -9.48 -8.28
CA ILE A 2 -7.18 -8.31 -9.00
C ILE A 2 -6.36 -8.16 -10.28
N LYS A 3 -6.98 -8.41 -11.43
CA LYS A 3 -6.31 -8.57 -12.73
C LYS A 3 -5.77 -7.28 -13.36
N SER A 4 -6.05 -6.09 -12.83
CA SER A 4 -5.60 -4.85 -13.47
C SER A 4 -4.36 -4.30 -12.81
N LYS A 5 -3.20 -4.55 -13.42
CA LYS A 5 -1.94 -3.85 -13.10
C LYS A 5 -1.96 -2.38 -13.53
N ASP A 6 -2.94 -1.98 -14.32
CA ASP A 6 -3.10 -0.60 -14.76
C ASP A 6 -3.58 0.27 -13.59
N ARG A 7 -2.68 1.15 -13.14
CA ARG A 7 -2.92 2.13 -12.08
C ARG A 7 -3.15 3.54 -12.64
N SER A 8 -3.22 3.69 -13.96
CA SER A 8 -3.54 4.97 -14.59
C SER A 8 -4.97 5.38 -14.23
N GLY A 9 -5.18 6.68 -14.09
CA GLY A 9 -6.49 7.23 -13.74
C GLY A 9 -6.93 7.02 -12.29
N TYR A 10 -6.14 6.32 -11.46
CA TYR A 10 -6.43 6.10 -10.03
C TYR A 10 -5.23 6.40 -9.13
N ILE A 11 -5.50 6.97 -7.96
CA ILE A 11 -4.56 7.07 -6.86
C ILE A 11 -4.82 5.86 -5.96
N VAL A 12 -3.77 5.17 -5.50
CA VAL A 12 -3.88 3.97 -4.66
C VAL A 12 -3.28 4.21 -3.27
N ALA A 13 -3.61 3.39 -2.27
CA ALA A 13 -3.14 3.60 -0.90
C ALA A 13 -1.61 3.70 -0.80
N SER A 14 -0.85 2.86 -1.52
CA SER A 14 0.61 2.94 -1.54
C SER A 14 1.19 4.19 -2.21
N ASP A 15 0.36 5.01 -2.87
CA ASP A 15 0.74 6.29 -3.45
C ASP A 15 0.71 7.44 -2.43
N THR A 16 0.24 7.23 -1.21
CA THR A 16 0.07 8.24 -0.17
C THR A 16 1.32 9.08 0.04
N LYS A 17 2.50 8.45 -0.01
CA LYS A 17 3.80 9.15 0.05
C LYS A 17 3.97 10.24 -1.02
N TYR A 18 3.37 10.09 -2.21
CA TYR A 18 3.40 11.09 -3.28
C TYR A 18 2.34 12.17 -3.04
N VAL A 19 1.12 11.76 -2.65
CA VAL A 19 0.04 12.69 -2.31
C VAL A 19 0.51 13.65 -1.22
N MET A 20 1.21 13.16 -0.20
CA MET A 20 1.70 13.93 0.95
C MET A 20 3.08 14.57 0.74
N SER A 21 3.72 14.35 -0.40
CA SER A 21 5.02 14.96 -0.74
C SER A 21 4.88 16.37 -1.31
N ARG A 22 6.02 17.01 -1.63
CA ARG A 22 6.06 18.23 -2.45
C ARG A 22 5.83 17.89 -3.91
N TRP A 23 4.90 18.58 -4.58
CA TRP A 23 4.49 18.26 -5.95
C TRP A 23 5.40 18.87 -7.02
N ASN A 24 6.26 19.80 -6.67
CA ASN A 24 7.23 20.41 -7.59
C ASN A 24 8.49 19.55 -7.81
N THR A 25 8.59 18.35 -7.21
CA THR A 25 9.75 17.46 -7.33
C THR A 25 9.72 16.62 -8.59
N LYS A 26 10.90 16.24 -9.12
CA LYS A 26 11.02 15.29 -10.23
C LYS A 26 10.37 13.94 -9.92
N THR A 27 10.50 13.45 -8.67
CA THR A 27 9.92 12.19 -8.22
C THR A 27 8.39 12.22 -8.30
N PHE A 28 7.77 13.31 -7.82
CA PHE A 28 6.32 13.48 -7.94
C PHE A 28 5.88 13.56 -9.41
N ARG A 29 6.55 14.35 -10.23
CA ARG A 29 6.21 14.50 -11.66
C ARG A 29 6.29 13.17 -12.40
N ASN A 30 7.34 12.37 -12.17
CA ASN A 30 7.46 11.04 -12.78
C ASN A 30 6.30 10.13 -12.35
N TRP A 31 5.95 10.11 -11.07
CA TRP A 31 4.79 9.36 -10.58
C TRP A 31 3.49 9.86 -11.22
N TRP A 32 3.29 11.19 -11.31
CA TRP A 32 2.09 11.78 -11.90
C TRP A 32 1.91 11.40 -13.37
N MET A 33 3.00 11.37 -14.14
CA MET A 33 2.95 10.89 -15.53
C MET A 33 2.45 9.45 -15.65
N THR A 34 2.72 8.60 -14.68
CA THR A 34 2.14 7.24 -14.65
C THR A 34 0.64 7.27 -14.37
N LYS A 35 0.16 8.22 -13.55
CA LYS A 35 -1.28 8.38 -13.28
C LYS A 35 -2.05 8.93 -14.47
N LEU A 36 -1.41 9.77 -15.26
CA LEU A 36 -1.96 10.24 -16.55
C LEU A 36 -1.89 9.19 -17.67
N GLY A 37 -1.29 8.02 -17.43
CA GLY A 37 -1.12 6.97 -18.45
C GLY A 37 -0.08 7.32 -19.54
N ILE A 38 0.76 8.35 -19.30
CA ILE A 38 1.78 8.80 -20.26
C ILE A 38 3.05 7.97 -20.15
N SER A 39 3.33 7.41 -18.98
CA SER A 39 4.46 6.53 -18.73
C SER A 39 4.04 5.29 -17.95
N THR A 40 4.80 4.20 -18.09
CA THR A 40 4.63 2.96 -17.32
C THR A 40 5.73 2.82 -16.29
N ASN A 41 5.46 2.12 -15.20
CA ASN A 41 6.48 1.72 -14.23
C ASN A 41 6.46 0.20 -14.10
N ASP A 42 7.27 -0.47 -14.90
CA ASP A 42 7.36 -1.93 -14.95
C ASP A 42 8.52 -2.47 -14.09
N PHE A 43 9.06 -1.63 -13.19
CA PHE A 43 10.16 -2.05 -12.32
C PHE A 43 9.71 -3.16 -11.38
N THR A 44 10.43 -4.28 -11.42
CA THR A 44 10.22 -5.45 -10.55
C THR A 44 11.57 -5.94 -10.05
N ASN A 45 11.66 -6.35 -8.80
CA ASN A 45 12.86 -6.93 -8.21
C ASN A 45 12.53 -8.18 -7.37
N LYS A 46 13.58 -8.91 -6.93
CA LYS A 46 13.42 -10.16 -6.15
C LYS A 46 12.59 -9.98 -4.86
N TYR A 47 12.66 -8.81 -4.23
CA TYR A 47 11.92 -8.53 -2.98
C TYR A 47 10.42 -8.34 -3.25
N MET A 48 10.06 -7.66 -4.33
CA MET A 48 8.66 -7.49 -4.75
C MET A 48 8.04 -8.83 -5.16
N ILE A 49 8.80 -9.66 -5.90
CA ILE A 49 8.35 -11.00 -6.29
C ILE A 49 8.13 -11.86 -5.04
N ALA A 50 9.07 -11.85 -4.10
CA ALA A 50 8.94 -12.59 -2.86
C ALA A 50 7.72 -12.09 -2.06
N GLY A 51 7.55 -10.77 -1.90
CA GLY A 51 6.39 -10.18 -1.22
C GLY A 51 5.07 -10.74 -1.75
N THR A 52 4.85 -10.66 -3.06
CA THR A 52 3.63 -11.17 -3.70
C THR A 52 3.42 -12.67 -3.49
N ASN A 53 4.48 -13.48 -3.50
CA ASN A 53 4.34 -14.94 -3.34
C ASN A 53 4.11 -15.35 -1.88
N TRP A 54 4.65 -14.60 -0.91
CA TRP A 54 4.48 -14.90 0.50
C TRP A 54 3.18 -14.35 1.09
N GLU A 55 2.65 -13.25 0.55
CA GLU A 55 1.47 -12.53 1.04
C GLU A 55 0.27 -13.45 1.30
N HIS A 56 -0.21 -14.15 0.28
CA HIS A 56 -1.37 -15.04 0.41
C HIS A 56 -1.12 -16.19 1.40
N ARG A 57 0.08 -16.73 1.44
CA ARG A 57 0.43 -17.80 2.38
C ARG A 57 0.48 -17.32 3.83
N ILE A 58 0.93 -16.08 4.04
CA ILE A 58 0.90 -15.43 5.34
C ILE A 58 -0.54 -15.23 5.79
N LEU A 59 -1.39 -14.69 4.91
CA LEU A 59 -2.81 -14.47 5.20
C LEU A 59 -3.56 -15.79 5.48
N GLU A 60 -3.28 -16.84 4.73
CA GLU A 60 -3.81 -18.18 5.00
C GLU A 60 -3.34 -18.71 6.36
N PHE A 61 -2.06 -18.56 6.69
CA PHE A 61 -1.49 -19.01 7.96
C PHE A 61 -2.12 -18.32 9.17
N ILE A 62 -2.37 -17.02 9.09
CA ILE A 62 -3.03 -16.24 10.15
C ILE A 62 -4.56 -16.33 10.10
N GLN A 63 -5.11 -17.10 9.16
CA GLN A 63 -6.54 -17.33 8.98
C GLN A 63 -7.33 -16.03 8.72
N SER A 64 -6.80 -15.17 7.84
CA SER A 64 -7.52 -13.97 7.40
C SER A 64 -8.86 -14.35 6.76
N GLU A 65 -9.95 -13.71 7.19
CA GLU A 65 -11.31 -14.05 6.73
C GLU A 65 -11.57 -13.61 5.29
N HIS A 66 -10.97 -12.50 4.89
CA HIS A 66 -11.11 -11.92 3.56
C HIS A 66 -9.74 -11.53 3.02
N THR A 67 -9.52 -11.72 1.73
CA THR A 67 -8.28 -11.35 1.04
C THR A 67 -8.57 -10.63 -0.26
N ASP A 68 -7.65 -9.78 -0.72
CA ASP A 68 -7.75 -9.07 -2.02
C ASP A 68 -9.01 -8.21 -2.17
N GLU A 69 -9.53 -7.63 -1.11
CA GLU A 69 -10.70 -6.75 -1.20
C GLU A 69 -10.33 -5.39 -1.80
N GLN A 70 -11.24 -4.85 -2.59
CA GLN A 70 -11.05 -3.55 -3.24
C GLN A 70 -12.23 -2.62 -2.98
N VAL A 71 -11.90 -1.36 -2.68
CA VAL A 71 -12.87 -0.25 -2.59
C VAL A 71 -12.42 0.89 -3.50
N ILE A 72 -13.38 1.53 -4.18
CA ILE A 72 -13.16 2.72 -5.00
C ILE A 72 -14.02 3.86 -4.47
N LYS A 73 -13.38 4.97 -4.07
CA LYS A 73 -14.01 6.23 -3.67
C LYS A 73 -13.50 7.35 -4.60
N GLY A 74 -14.29 7.75 -5.60
CA GLY A 74 -13.84 8.70 -6.63
C GLY A 74 -12.67 8.15 -7.47
N ARG A 75 -11.54 8.82 -7.44
CA ARG A 75 -10.28 8.36 -8.07
C ARG A 75 -9.34 7.64 -7.09
N LEU A 76 -9.74 7.48 -5.86
CA LEU A 76 -9.03 6.65 -4.89
C LEU A 76 -9.45 5.21 -5.05
N ARG A 77 -8.51 4.33 -5.40
CA ARG A 77 -8.69 2.87 -5.48
C ARG A 77 -7.81 2.20 -4.44
N VAL A 78 -8.40 1.57 -3.47
CA VAL A 78 -7.70 0.90 -2.37
C VAL A 78 -7.95 -0.60 -2.44
N ASN A 79 -6.85 -1.34 -2.46
CA ASN A 79 -6.85 -2.78 -2.28
C ASN A 79 -6.18 -3.05 -0.94
N ILE A 80 -6.75 -3.94 -0.15
CA ILE A 80 -6.13 -4.44 1.07
C ILE A 80 -5.70 -5.89 0.87
N ASP A 81 -4.64 -6.29 1.55
CA ASP A 81 -4.11 -7.66 1.46
C ASP A 81 -5.06 -8.62 2.15
N GLY A 82 -5.45 -8.32 3.41
CA GLY A 82 -6.38 -9.14 4.17
C GLY A 82 -7.21 -8.35 5.18
N ARG A 83 -8.25 -9.03 5.73
CA ARG A 83 -9.11 -8.49 6.78
C ARG A 83 -9.71 -9.62 7.62
N THR A 84 -9.78 -9.40 8.93
CA THR A 84 -10.52 -10.25 9.88
C THR A 84 -11.45 -9.36 10.70
N GLY A 85 -12.76 -9.60 10.63
CA GLY A 85 -13.74 -8.69 11.17
C GLY A 85 -13.60 -7.30 10.55
N ASN A 86 -13.39 -6.27 11.37
CA ASN A 86 -13.14 -4.89 10.92
C ASN A 86 -11.64 -4.54 10.80
N LYS A 87 -10.75 -5.43 11.24
CA LYS A 87 -9.31 -5.15 11.29
C LYS A 87 -8.64 -5.49 9.96
N ILE A 88 -8.08 -4.48 9.31
CA ILE A 88 -7.25 -4.62 8.11
C ILE A 88 -5.91 -5.25 8.48
N GLN A 89 -5.41 -6.11 7.60
CA GLN A 89 -4.13 -6.80 7.71
C GLN A 89 -3.30 -6.48 6.47
N GLU A 90 -2.33 -5.58 6.62
CA GLU A 90 -1.39 -5.20 5.57
C GLU A 90 -0.11 -6.03 5.72
N VAL A 91 0.19 -6.87 4.74
CA VAL A 91 1.32 -7.79 4.79
C VAL A 91 2.60 -7.12 4.28
N LYS A 92 3.68 -7.24 5.03
CA LYS A 92 5.01 -6.79 4.62
C LYS A 92 6.04 -7.89 4.82
N THR A 93 6.82 -8.19 3.80
CA THR A 93 7.98 -9.05 3.93
C THR A 93 9.25 -8.22 4.06
N PHE A 94 10.20 -8.68 4.87
CA PHE A 94 11.47 -7.99 5.09
C PHE A 94 12.63 -8.98 5.19
N ASN A 95 13.86 -8.52 5.02
CA ASN A 95 15.03 -9.35 5.27
C ASN A 95 15.23 -9.50 6.79
N LEU A 96 15.18 -10.74 7.29
CA LEU A 96 15.22 -11.04 8.72
C LEU A 96 16.47 -10.48 9.42
N GLU A 97 17.62 -10.50 8.74
CA GLU A 97 18.89 -9.99 9.30
C GLU A 97 18.90 -8.46 9.49
N LYS A 98 18.08 -7.75 8.68
CA LYS A 98 18.00 -6.28 8.75
C LYS A 98 16.98 -5.78 9.75
N GLY A 99 16.10 -6.65 10.24
CA GLY A 99 14.99 -6.26 11.10
C GLY A 99 13.89 -5.52 10.34
N PHE A 100 12.83 -5.17 11.07
CA PHE A 100 11.67 -4.45 10.53
C PHE A 100 11.31 -3.26 11.41
N GLU A 101 11.04 -2.14 10.75
CA GLU A 101 10.45 -0.97 11.38
C GLU A 101 9.27 -0.48 10.55
N VAL A 102 8.21 -0.05 11.22
CA VAL A 102 7.07 0.58 10.55
C VAL A 102 7.50 1.92 9.98
N SER A 103 7.77 1.96 8.68
CA SER A 103 8.14 3.19 8.01
C SER A 103 6.97 4.17 7.97
N LYS A 104 7.29 5.47 7.85
CA LYS A 104 6.27 6.51 7.64
C LYS A 104 5.35 6.16 6.46
N ALA A 105 5.90 5.63 5.36
CA ALA A 105 5.13 5.27 4.18
C ALA A 105 4.12 4.14 4.45
N TYR A 106 4.49 3.15 5.24
CA TYR A 106 3.58 2.07 5.64
C TYR A 106 2.48 2.57 6.59
N TYR A 107 2.85 3.39 7.57
CA TYR A 107 1.89 4.02 8.46
C TYR A 107 0.85 4.83 7.67
N GLU A 108 1.30 5.69 6.76
CA GLU A 108 0.44 6.53 5.93
C GLU A 108 -0.44 5.72 4.97
N GLN A 109 0.07 4.61 4.42
CA GLN A 109 -0.71 3.67 3.60
C GLN A 109 -1.87 3.09 4.39
N CYS A 110 -1.61 2.55 5.59
CA CYS A 110 -2.64 1.99 6.48
C CYS A 110 -3.73 3.02 6.86
N GLN A 111 -3.37 4.30 7.03
CA GLN A 111 -4.38 5.34 7.30
C GLN A 111 -5.39 5.45 6.15
N VAL A 112 -4.91 5.43 4.90
CA VAL A 112 -5.76 5.52 3.71
C VAL A 112 -6.60 4.25 3.52
N GLU A 113 -6.06 3.10 3.86
CA GLU A 113 -6.79 1.83 3.85
C GLU A 113 -7.94 1.84 4.87
N MET A 114 -7.66 2.25 6.11
CA MET A 114 -8.68 2.39 7.16
C MET A 114 -9.79 3.37 6.74
N TYR A 115 -9.43 4.51 6.16
CA TYR A 115 -10.39 5.48 5.62
C TYR A 115 -11.27 4.87 4.52
N ALA A 116 -10.65 4.15 3.58
CA ALA A 116 -11.38 3.59 2.45
C ALA A 116 -12.38 2.50 2.86
N PHE A 117 -12.04 1.70 3.85
CA PHE A 117 -12.84 0.60 4.37
C PHE A 117 -13.73 0.98 5.57
N ASP A 118 -13.79 2.28 5.92
CA ASP A 118 -14.60 2.80 7.01
C ASP A 118 -14.34 2.10 8.37
N THR A 119 -13.07 1.79 8.65
CA THR A 119 -12.60 1.17 9.89
C THR A 119 -11.53 2.03 10.57
N LYS A 120 -11.31 1.78 11.86
CA LYS A 120 -10.19 2.38 12.65
C LYS A 120 -9.21 1.31 13.15
N GLU A 121 -9.32 0.11 12.62
CA GLU A 121 -8.52 -1.04 13.04
C GLU A 121 -7.64 -1.52 11.88
N CYS A 122 -6.34 -1.44 12.07
CA CYS A 122 -5.35 -1.94 11.11
C CYS A 122 -4.12 -2.46 11.84
N GLU A 123 -3.53 -3.51 11.28
CA GLU A 123 -2.22 -3.99 11.71
C GLU A 123 -1.33 -4.29 10.49
N ILE A 124 -0.04 -4.03 10.64
CA ILE A 124 0.94 -4.54 9.69
C ILE A 124 1.37 -5.93 10.17
N VAL A 125 1.25 -6.90 9.28
CA VAL A 125 1.72 -8.27 9.47
C VAL A 125 3.06 -8.40 8.77
N ALA A 126 4.14 -8.33 9.53
CA ALA A 126 5.50 -8.35 8.99
C ALA A 126 6.10 -9.76 9.10
N TYR A 127 6.61 -10.31 7.98
CA TYR A 127 7.25 -11.61 7.95
C TYR A 127 8.70 -11.54 7.51
N GLY A 128 9.61 -12.02 8.37
CA GLY A 128 11.06 -12.02 8.13
C GLY A 128 11.48 -13.13 7.18
N LEU A 129 12.06 -12.76 6.03
CA LEU A 129 12.59 -13.68 5.03
C LEU A 129 14.09 -13.90 5.21
N GLU A 130 14.51 -15.17 5.16
CA GLU A 130 15.89 -15.60 5.01
C GLU A 130 16.25 -15.74 3.53
N GLU A 131 17.54 -15.83 3.18
CA GLU A 131 17.97 -15.95 1.77
C GLU A 131 17.34 -17.13 1.02
N LYS A 132 17.08 -18.24 1.72
CA LYS A 132 16.43 -19.44 1.16
C LYS A 132 14.95 -19.22 0.80
N ASP A 133 14.27 -18.26 1.45
CA ASP A 133 12.86 -17.94 1.21
C ASP A 133 12.66 -17.17 -0.11
N TYR A 134 13.70 -16.48 -0.60
CA TYR A 134 13.68 -15.84 -1.93
C TYR A 134 13.81 -16.82 -3.10
N LYS A 135 14.13 -18.09 -2.82
CA LYS A 135 14.34 -19.14 -3.83
C LYS A 135 13.29 -20.24 -3.76
N ASN A 136 12.59 -20.36 -2.63
CA ASN A 136 11.58 -21.39 -2.41
C ASN A 136 10.38 -20.82 -1.64
N TYR A 137 9.32 -20.52 -2.37
CA TYR A 137 8.07 -19.95 -1.82
C TYR A 137 7.13 -21.01 -1.22
N LEU A 138 7.48 -22.30 -1.27
CA LEU A 138 6.67 -23.40 -0.72
C LEU A 138 7.09 -23.81 0.70
N ARG A 139 8.08 -23.15 1.27
CA ARG A 139 8.51 -23.41 2.67
C ARG A 139 7.41 -23.03 3.65
N ASP A 140 7.31 -23.80 4.73
CA ASP A 140 6.35 -23.51 5.79
C ASP A 140 6.59 -22.14 6.43
N ILE A 141 5.50 -21.51 6.87
CA ILE A 141 5.56 -20.27 7.63
C ILE A 141 6.11 -20.59 9.03
N ASP A 142 7.15 -19.88 9.41
CA ASP A 142 7.72 -19.94 10.74
C ASP A 142 7.10 -18.82 11.60
N LYS A 143 6.30 -19.20 12.60
CA LYS A 143 5.60 -18.28 13.47
C LYS A 143 6.54 -17.34 14.24
N ASP A 144 7.78 -17.77 14.52
CA ASP A 144 8.75 -16.99 15.29
C ASP A 144 9.36 -15.84 14.44
N ARG A 145 9.07 -15.83 13.14
CA ARG A 145 9.45 -14.77 12.18
C ARG A 145 8.28 -13.87 11.76
N LEU A 146 7.12 -14.05 12.40
CA LEU A 146 5.90 -13.30 12.13
C LEU A 146 5.66 -12.29 13.25
N PHE A 147 5.52 -11.02 12.87
CA PHE A 147 5.38 -9.90 13.80
C PHE A 147 4.13 -9.08 13.46
N PHE A 148 3.44 -8.59 14.48
CA PHE A 148 2.21 -7.81 14.32
C PHE A 148 2.40 -6.42 14.90
N TYR A 149 2.11 -5.40 14.11
CA TYR A 149 2.26 -3.99 14.48
C TYR A 149 0.90 -3.28 14.34
N PRO A 150 0.14 -3.09 15.44
CA PRO A 150 -1.10 -2.31 15.42
C PRO A 150 -0.83 -0.87 14.96
N ILE A 151 -1.66 -0.36 14.06
CA ILE A 151 -1.56 1.00 13.53
C ILE A 151 -2.76 1.81 14.03
N PRO A 152 -2.54 2.81 14.90
CA PRO A 152 -3.61 3.68 15.35
C PRO A 152 -4.10 4.58 14.23
N TYR A 153 -5.42 4.82 14.17
CA TYR A 153 -6.03 5.74 13.21
C TYR A 153 -5.71 7.20 13.54
N ASP A 154 -5.28 7.95 12.54
CA ASP A 154 -4.94 9.38 12.65
C ASP A 154 -5.91 10.22 11.80
N GLU A 155 -6.95 10.72 12.46
CA GLU A 155 -7.99 11.54 11.83
C GLU A 155 -7.43 12.84 11.23
N LYS A 156 -6.47 13.49 11.92
CA LYS A 156 -5.83 14.71 11.42
C LYS A 156 -4.97 14.46 10.18
N PHE A 157 -4.35 13.31 10.10
CA PHE A 157 -3.63 12.91 8.90
C PHE A 157 -4.60 12.73 7.73
N ILE A 158 -5.71 12.02 7.95
CA ILE A 158 -6.72 11.77 6.91
C ILE A 158 -7.37 13.06 6.43
N GLU A 159 -7.71 14.01 7.31
CA GLU A 159 -8.23 15.33 6.91
C GLU A 159 -7.27 16.03 5.91
N ARG A 160 -5.99 16.08 6.22
CA ARG A 160 -4.98 16.68 5.33
C ARG A 160 -4.80 15.90 4.04
N TYR A 161 -4.80 14.58 4.13
CA TYR A 161 -4.72 13.71 2.96
C TYR A 161 -5.87 13.95 1.98
N LEU A 162 -7.10 14.02 2.48
CA LEU A 162 -8.30 14.22 1.67
C LEU A 162 -8.33 15.60 0.97
N GLN A 163 -7.85 16.66 1.64
CA GLN A 163 -7.70 17.97 1.01
C GLN A 163 -6.76 17.88 -0.21
N ARG A 164 -5.61 17.25 -0.06
CA ARG A 164 -4.63 17.07 -1.13
C ARG A 164 -5.13 16.12 -2.23
N LEU A 165 -5.76 15.02 -1.83
CA LEU A 165 -6.37 14.06 -2.74
C LEU A 165 -7.39 14.73 -3.66
N ASN A 166 -8.27 15.57 -3.11
CA ASN A 166 -9.29 16.28 -3.88
C ASN A 166 -8.68 17.15 -4.98
N ILE A 167 -7.59 17.88 -4.69
CA ILE A 167 -6.88 18.67 -5.72
C ILE A 167 -6.32 17.76 -6.80
N LEU A 168 -5.65 16.67 -6.41
CA LEU A 168 -5.07 15.71 -7.36
C LEU A 168 -6.15 15.02 -8.21
N GLU A 169 -7.30 14.67 -7.64
CA GLU A 169 -8.42 14.11 -8.39
C GLU A 169 -8.95 15.06 -9.46
N GLN A 170 -9.06 16.36 -9.14
CA GLN A 170 -9.47 17.37 -10.12
C GLN A 170 -8.43 17.50 -11.26
N CYS A 171 -7.15 17.59 -10.92
CA CYS A 171 -6.07 17.63 -11.90
C CYS A 171 -6.03 16.38 -12.78
N LEU A 172 -6.24 15.19 -12.18
CA LEU A 172 -6.25 13.93 -12.90
C LEU A 172 -7.44 13.85 -13.88
N LYS A 173 -8.60 14.38 -13.47
CA LYS A 173 -9.81 14.40 -14.31
C LYS A 173 -9.62 15.21 -15.59
N VAL A 174 -8.87 16.30 -15.53
CA VAL A 174 -8.63 17.20 -16.68
C VAL A 174 -7.26 16.99 -17.34
N GLY A 175 -6.44 16.09 -16.81
CA GLY A 175 -5.16 15.71 -17.42
C GLY A 175 -4.04 16.73 -17.26
N ILE A 176 -4.04 17.52 -16.18
CA ILE A 176 -3.03 18.56 -15.94
C ILE A 176 -2.08 18.19 -14.80
N LEU A 177 -0.90 18.85 -14.78
CA LEU A 177 0.01 18.77 -13.64
C LEU A 177 -0.55 19.65 -12.50
N PRO A 178 -0.64 19.12 -11.26
CA PRO A 178 -1.07 19.93 -10.13
C PRO A 178 -0.01 20.97 -9.77
N GLU A 179 -0.48 22.16 -9.40
CA GLU A 179 0.34 23.19 -8.77
C GLU A 179 0.18 23.06 -7.25
N GLU A 180 1.29 23.07 -6.52
CA GLU A 180 1.25 23.06 -5.05
C GLU A 180 0.92 24.51 -4.62
N GLU A 181 -0.24 24.70 -4.03
CA GLU A 181 -0.52 25.94 -3.31
C GLU A 181 0.37 25.94 -2.04
N ILE A 182 1.21 26.96 -1.94
CA ILE A 182 2.18 27.20 -0.86
C ILE A 182 1.44 27.55 0.45
#